data_4450effde9a759286cf247106a7cd6d7
#
_entry.id   4450effde9a759286cf247106a7cd6d7
#
_cell.length_a   1.000
_cell.length_b   1.000
_cell.length_c   1.000
_cell.angle_alpha   90.00
_cell.angle_beta   90.00
_cell.angle_gamma   90.00
#
_symmetry.space_group_name_H-M   'P 1'
#
loop_
_entity.id
_entity.type
_entity.pdbx_description
1 polymer ?
#
loop_
_entity_poly.entity_id
_entity_poly.type
_entity_poly.pdbx_seq_one_letter_code
_entity_poly.pdbx_strand_id
1 'polypeptide(L)'
;MALLMPPVASRPTRARRRIRHGEADIVGCRGAVNVEVHSAPGWRAGSSPLGYAQLYLPTRDVYWGDMSGIYVNAVATFSEGAAMVSVDDRATGPHSSESRAADHERLVLEPRDVEFDWTNLPFHYVPNEPMATHVLNVLHMLLPAGEEFFVRVFKKTLPLIKDDQLRLDVQGFIGQEAMHSQAHSGVVDHFDAQGVDVTAFTNQIRWLFEKLLGESPRRSPRRQYSWLLEQVSFIAAIEHYTAVMGEWILNSPQLDAVGADPVMLDMLRWHGAEEVEHKAVAFDTMKHLRAGYWRQVRAQLTVTPVMLLLWIRGVRFMYSVDPYLPPGTKPRWRDYFKAARRGLVPGLPRLLRVVGHYYKPGFHPSQLGGLGAAVDYLAVSPAARASH
;
A
#
# COMPACT_ATOMS: atom_id res chain seq x y z
N MET A 1 -50.58 17.63 3.64
CA MET A 1 -51.12 16.36 4.16
C MET A 1 -49.92 15.57 4.68
N ALA A 2 -49.69 15.73 5.98
CA ALA A 2 -48.53 15.15 6.66
C ALA A 2 -48.87 13.75 7.20
N LEU A 3 -48.07 12.73 6.95
CA LEU A 3 -48.19 11.42 7.58
C LEU A 3 -46.98 11.21 8.50
N LEU A 4 -47.30 11.27 9.79
CA LEU A 4 -46.46 10.93 10.93
C LEU A 4 -46.21 9.40 10.98
N MET A 5 -44.98 8.96 11.16
CA MET A 5 -44.67 7.61 11.62
C MET A 5 -44.19 7.63 13.08
N PRO A 6 -44.56 6.61 13.90
CA PRO A 6 -44.26 6.59 15.33
C PRO A 6 -42.85 6.07 15.61
N PRO A 7 -42.28 6.34 16.79
CA PRO A 7 -40.93 5.92 17.18
C PRO A 7 -40.88 4.44 17.61
N VAL A 8 -39.84 3.74 17.18
CA VAL A 8 -39.53 2.37 17.60
C VAL A 8 -38.75 2.43 18.92
N ALA A 9 -39.28 1.78 19.93
CA ALA A 9 -38.72 1.67 21.26
C ALA A 9 -37.55 0.69 21.30
N SER A 10 -36.44 1.12 21.90
CA SER A 10 -35.29 0.29 22.26
C SER A 10 -35.57 -0.49 23.56
N ARG A 11 -35.38 -1.82 23.54
CA ARG A 11 -35.28 -2.63 24.75
C ARG A 11 -33.82 -3.03 24.98
N PRO A 12 -33.30 -2.94 26.22
CA PRO A 12 -31.99 -3.43 26.57
C PRO A 12 -32.08 -4.88 27.04
N THR A 13 -31.30 -5.80 26.49
CA THR A 13 -31.09 -7.13 27.05
C THR A 13 -29.79 -7.14 27.88
N ARG A 14 -29.98 -7.33 29.19
CA ARG A 14 -28.92 -7.69 30.15
C ARG A 14 -28.51 -9.14 29.95
N ALA A 15 -27.20 -9.36 29.84
CA ALA A 15 -26.60 -10.63 30.23
C ALA A 15 -25.36 -10.35 31.08
N ARG A 16 -25.50 -10.54 32.41
CA ARG A 16 -24.36 -10.62 33.34
C ARG A 16 -23.90 -12.09 33.36
N ARG A 17 -22.61 -12.33 33.12
CA ARG A 17 -21.90 -13.47 33.69
C ARG A 17 -20.57 -12.99 34.28
N ARG A 18 -20.46 -13.19 35.59
CA ARG A 18 -19.26 -12.98 36.40
C ARG A 18 -18.37 -14.21 36.26
N ILE A 19 -17.11 -14.02 35.96
CA ILE A 19 -16.06 -15.02 36.20
C ILE A 19 -14.86 -14.28 36.81
N ARG A 20 -14.30 -14.80 37.86
CA ARG A 20 -13.19 -14.25 38.64
C ARG A 20 -11.89 -14.94 38.24
N HIS A 21 -10.84 -14.16 38.29
CA HIS A 21 -9.41 -14.36 38.52
C HIS A 21 -8.51 -14.10 37.31
N GLY A 22 -7.64 -13.08 37.49
CA GLY A 22 -6.53 -12.68 36.64
C GLY A 22 -6.80 -11.41 35.82
N GLU A 23 -6.62 -10.24 36.43
CA GLU A 23 -6.78 -8.94 35.77
C GLU A 23 -5.45 -8.52 35.12
N ALA A 24 -5.51 -8.24 33.82
CA ALA A 24 -4.47 -7.47 33.15
C ALA A 24 -5.11 -6.17 32.66
N ASP A 25 -4.59 -5.04 33.12
CA ASP A 25 -5.06 -3.71 32.73
C ASP A 25 -4.47 -3.31 31.38
N ILE A 26 -5.35 -3.06 30.43
CA ILE A 26 -4.99 -2.43 29.15
C ILE A 26 -5.46 -0.96 29.21
N VAL A 27 -4.53 -0.03 29.23
CA VAL A 27 -4.80 1.41 29.23
C VAL A 27 -4.62 1.95 27.83
N GLY A 28 -5.72 2.36 27.22
CA GLY A 28 -5.72 3.10 25.97
C GLY A 28 -7.02 2.93 25.19
N CYS A 29 -7.80 4.01 25.10
CA CYS A 29 -9.10 4.14 24.45
C CYS A 29 -10.33 3.69 25.24
N ARG A 30 -11.31 4.56 25.29
CA ARG A 30 -12.53 4.54 26.11
C ARG A 30 -13.26 3.19 26.07
N GLY A 31 -13.00 2.35 27.07
CA GLY A 31 -13.68 1.09 27.34
C GLY A 31 -12.67 0.01 27.72
N ALA A 32 -12.64 -0.36 29.02
CA ALA A 32 -11.80 -1.47 29.49
C ALA A 32 -12.34 -2.80 28.99
N VAL A 33 -11.50 -3.58 28.30
CA VAL A 33 -11.79 -4.97 27.91
C VAL A 33 -10.90 -5.88 28.75
N ASN A 34 -11.50 -6.71 29.61
CA ASN A 34 -10.77 -7.73 30.38
C ASN A 34 -10.66 -9.01 29.54
N VAL A 35 -9.45 -9.49 29.34
CA VAL A 35 -9.16 -10.77 28.65
C VAL A 35 -8.57 -11.73 29.68
N GLU A 36 -9.27 -12.83 29.95
CA GLU A 36 -8.74 -13.96 30.73
C GLU A 36 -8.03 -14.96 29.83
N VAL A 37 -6.80 -15.32 30.20
CA VAL A 37 -6.02 -16.35 29.49
C VAL A 37 -5.94 -17.60 30.37
N HIS A 38 -6.57 -18.70 29.91
CA HIS A 38 -6.44 -20.01 30.53
C HIS A 38 -5.40 -20.86 29.80
N SER A 39 -4.42 -21.40 30.54
CA SER A 39 -3.47 -22.38 30.02
C SER A 39 -4.12 -23.76 29.88
N ALA A 40 -4.23 -24.26 28.65
CA ALA A 40 -4.67 -25.64 28.39
C ALA A 40 -3.49 -26.63 28.50
N PRO A 41 -3.69 -27.87 29.02
CA PRO A 41 -2.64 -28.86 29.07
C PRO A 41 -2.27 -29.35 27.65
N GLY A 42 -0.99 -29.21 27.31
CA GLY A 42 -0.45 -29.64 25.99
C GLY A 42 0.29 -28.56 25.22
N TRP A 43 0.47 -27.38 25.79
CA TRP A 43 1.15 -26.27 25.15
C TRP A 43 2.66 -26.49 25.06
N ARG A 44 3.24 -26.39 23.86
CA ARG A 44 4.70 -26.27 23.62
C ARG A 44 4.97 -24.89 23.02
N ALA A 45 5.76 -24.08 23.72
CA ALA A 45 6.27 -22.84 23.20
C ALA A 45 7.37 -23.11 22.17
N GLY A 46 7.18 -22.67 20.91
CA GLY A 46 8.23 -22.57 19.93
C GLY A 46 9.05 -21.32 20.24
N SER A 47 10.34 -21.47 20.50
CA SER A 47 11.25 -20.35 20.71
C SER A 47 11.66 -19.74 19.38
N SER A 48 11.25 -18.50 19.14
CA SER A 48 11.82 -17.61 18.12
C SER A 48 13.07 -16.95 18.71
N PRO A 49 14.12 -16.68 17.91
CA PRO A 49 15.34 -16.02 18.42
C PRO A 49 15.15 -14.60 18.95
N LEU A 50 13.98 -13.99 18.80
CA LEU A 50 13.67 -12.62 19.18
C LEU A 50 12.65 -12.48 20.32
N GLY A 51 12.31 -13.56 21.05
CA GLY A 51 11.50 -13.46 22.27
C GLY A 51 10.05 -13.06 22.11
N TYR A 52 9.45 -13.17 20.94
CA TYR A 52 8.04 -12.87 20.69
C TYR A 52 7.18 -14.13 20.76
N ALA A 53 6.09 -14.10 21.56
CA ALA A 53 5.09 -15.15 21.60
C ALA A 53 3.90 -14.76 20.73
N GLN A 54 3.62 -15.52 19.69
CA GLN A 54 2.48 -15.32 18.82
C GLN A 54 1.30 -16.15 19.33
N LEU A 55 0.22 -15.49 19.75
CA LEU A 55 -1.01 -16.11 20.20
C LEU A 55 -1.89 -16.47 18.98
N TYR A 56 -2.00 -17.75 18.66
CA TYR A 56 -3.00 -18.24 17.72
C TYR A 56 -4.29 -18.59 18.48
N LEU A 57 -5.36 -17.88 18.18
CA LEU A 57 -6.71 -18.29 18.61
C LEU A 57 -7.32 -19.16 17.50
N PRO A 58 -7.82 -20.38 17.81
CA PRO A 58 -8.53 -21.17 16.83
C PRO A 58 -9.90 -20.52 16.54
N THR A 59 -10.07 -20.03 15.32
CA THR A 59 -11.33 -19.47 14.83
C THR A 59 -12.30 -20.60 14.48
N ARG A 60 -13.14 -21.00 15.42
CA ARG A 60 -14.47 -21.54 15.12
C ARG A 60 -15.49 -20.65 15.83
N ASP A 61 -16.41 -20.09 15.05
CA ASP A 61 -17.61 -19.37 15.48
C ASP A 61 -17.41 -17.96 16.07
N VAL A 62 -16.84 -17.02 15.29
CA VAL A 62 -17.01 -15.58 15.55
C VAL A 62 -17.67 -14.94 14.33
N TYR A 63 -18.93 -14.55 14.48
CA TYR A 63 -19.63 -13.68 13.54
C TYR A 63 -19.07 -12.27 13.67
N TRP A 64 -18.44 -11.74 12.62
CA TRP A 64 -17.97 -10.38 12.54
C TRP A 64 -19.10 -9.45 12.09
N GLY A 65 -19.69 -8.74 13.04
CA GLY A 65 -20.39 -7.49 12.78
C GLY A 65 -19.34 -6.39 12.65
N ASP A 66 -19.60 -5.46 11.75
CA ASP A 66 -18.82 -4.26 11.39
C ASP A 66 -17.92 -3.71 12.53
N MET A 67 -16.62 -3.94 12.41
CA MET A 67 -15.58 -3.36 13.27
C MET A 67 -14.43 -2.86 12.40
N SER A 68 -14.59 -1.67 11.85
CA SER A 68 -13.50 -0.85 11.35
C SER A 68 -12.66 -0.37 12.54
N GLY A 69 -11.41 -0.81 12.63
CA GLY A 69 -10.37 -0.16 13.43
C GLY A 69 -10.15 -0.69 14.85
N ILE A 70 -9.77 -1.97 15.03
CA ILE A 70 -9.09 -2.41 16.27
C ILE A 70 -7.89 -3.29 15.88
N TYR A 71 -6.69 -2.76 16.05
CA TYR A 71 -5.45 -3.54 16.12
C TYR A 71 -5.13 -3.75 17.60
N VAL A 72 -4.92 -5.00 18.01
CA VAL A 72 -4.47 -5.32 19.37
C VAL A 72 -3.02 -5.78 19.29
N ASN A 73 -2.09 -4.90 19.67
CA ASN A 73 -0.72 -5.27 19.96
C ASN A 73 -0.60 -5.60 21.45
N ALA A 74 -0.41 -6.86 21.80
CA ALA A 74 -0.13 -7.27 23.16
C ALA A 74 1.38 -7.49 23.32
N VAL A 75 2.07 -6.60 24.08
CA VAL A 75 3.46 -6.76 24.48
C VAL A 75 3.48 -7.35 25.90
N ALA A 76 3.99 -8.57 26.06
CA ALA A 76 4.23 -9.16 27.38
C ALA A 76 5.73 -9.06 27.70
N THR A 77 6.08 -8.34 28.75
CA THR A 77 7.45 -8.29 29.30
C THR A 77 7.62 -9.34 30.38
N PHE A 78 8.60 -10.23 30.22
CA PHE A 78 9.04 -11.15 31.25
C PHE A 78 10.36 -10.66 31.85
N SER A 79 10.47 -10.64 33.18
CA SER A 79 11.71 -10.36 33.89
C SER A 79 12.54 -11.62 34.03
N GLU A 80 13.84 -11.52 33.75
CA GLU A 80 14.78 -12.62 33.62
C GLU A 80 15.47 -12.98 34.90
N GLY A 81 15.79 -14.32 35.00
CA GLY A 81 16.93 -14.82 35.76
C GLY A 81 18.00 -15.31 34.76
N ALA A 82 19.15 -14.69 34.82
CA ALA A 82 20.23 -14.93 33.85
C ALA A 82 20.90 -16.30 34.03
N ALA A 83 21.12 -17.01 32.89
CA ALA A 83 22.10 -18.09 32.78
C ALA A 83 23.03 -17.80 31.61
N MET A 84 24.33 -17.56 31.90
CA MET A 84 25.37 -17.45 30.88
C MET A 84 25.72 -18.85 30.35
N VAL A 85 25.66 -19.02 29.01
CA VAL A 85 26.23 -20.17 28.30
C VAL A 85 27.39 -19.68 27.44
N SER A 86 28.60 -20.20 27.73
CA SER A 86 29.78 -19.94 26.93
C SER A 86 29.77 -20.85 25.69
N VAL A 87 29.92 -20.23 24.51
CA VAL A 87 30.07 -20.97 23.23
C VAL A 87 31.54 -21.05 22.89
N ASP A 88 32.02 -22.27 22.71
CA ASP A 88 33.39 -22.59 22.33
C ASP A 88 33.57 -22.48 20.80
N ASP A 89 34.58 -21.73 20.40
CA ASP A 89 34.88 -21.33 19.03
C ASP A 89 35.89 -22.28 18.43
N ARG A 90 35.47 -23.31 17.65
CA ARG A 90 36.34 -24.05 16.74
C ARG A 90 35.57 -24.86 15.70
N ALA A 91 35.41 -24.29 14.48
CA ALA A 91 35.47 -25.07 13.23
C ALA A 91 35.59 -24.13 12.03
N THR A 92 36.82 -23.86 11.59
CA THR A 92 37.11 -23.23 10.28
C THR A 92 37.17 -24.30 9.20
N GLY A 93 36.18 -24.29 8.30
CA GLY A 93 36.23 -24.95 7.00
C GLY A 93 35.99 -23.93 5.88
N PRO A 94 36.62 -24.04 4.69
CA PRO A 94 36.47 -23.03 3.64
C PRO A 94 35.10 -23.16 2.97
N HIS A 95 34.17 -22.26 3.30
CA HIS A 95 32.93 -22.12 2.57
C HIS A 95 33.20 -21.37 1.27
N SER A 96 32.77 -21.96 0.15
CA SER A 96 32.92 -21.45 -1.20
C SER A 96 32.15 -20.11 -1.35
N SER A 97 32.73 -19.21 -2.15
CA SER A 97 32.20 -17.88 -2.45
C SER A 97 30.80 -17.86 -3.12
N GLU A 98 30.31 -19.01 -3.56
CA GLU A 98 29.00 -19.17 -4.17
C GLU A 98 27.83 -19.22 -3.16
N SER A 99 28.05 -19.62 -1.90
CA SER A 99 27.01 -19.64 -0.88
C SER A 99 26.71 -18.24 -0.31
N ARG A 100 27.67 -17.31 -0.40
CA ARG A 100 27.48 -15.92 0.06
C ARG A 100 26.62 -15.05 -0.87
N ALA A 101 26.38 -15.49 -2.11
CA ALA A 101 25.49 -14.78 -3.05
C ALA A 101 24.01 -15.17 -2.88
N ALA A 102 23.68 -16.21 -2.11
CA ALA A 102 22.31 -16.69 -1.91
C ALA A 102 21.66 -16.21 -0.60
N ASP A 103 22.45 -15.73 0.34
CA ASP A 103 21.99 -15.06 1.57
C ASP A 103 21.90 -13.54 1.38
N HIS A 104 21.33 -13.06 0.27
CA HIS A 104 20.71 -11.76 0.29
C HIS A 104 19.49 -11.90 1.20
N GLU A 105 19.62 -11.34 2.38
CA GLU A 105 18.59 -11.16 3.39
C GLU A 105 17.28 -10.87 2.68
N ARG A 106 16.33 -11.84 2.72
CA ARG A 106 15.11 -11.77 1.97
C ARG A 106 14.29 -10.67 2.61
N LEU A 107 14.04 -9.60 1.86
CA LEU A 107 13.30 -8.45 2.34
C LEU A 107 11.94 -8.90 2.86
N VAL A 108 11.65 -8.61 4.12
CA VAL A 108 10.32 -8.81 4.71
C VAL A 108 9.54 -7.52 4.49
N LEU A 109 8.40 -7.62 3.82
CA LEU A 109 7.53 -6.48 3.59
C LEU A 109 6.79 -6.16 4.89
N GLU A 110 7.11 -5.02 5.47
CA GLU A 110 6.46 -4.52 6.68
C GLU A 110 5.75 -3.20 6.37
N PRO A 111 4.48 -3.03 6.78
CA PRO A 111 3.81 -1.75 6.68
C PRO A 111 4.44 -0.77 7.67
N ARG A 112 4.76 0.44 7.21
CA ARG A 112 5.27 1.52 8.04
C ARG A 112 4.15 2.51 8.34
N ASP A 113 3.83 2.71 9.61
CA ASP A 113 2.79 3.66 10.05
C ASP A 113 3.35 5.08 10.04
N VAL A 114 3.38 5.68 8.85
CA VAL A 114 3.97 6.99 8.61
C VAL A 114 2.94 8.10 8.76
N GLU A 115 3.39 9.22 9.29
CA GLU A 115 2.63 10.46 9.38
C GLU A 115 3.37 11.61 8.69
N PHE A 116 2.65 12.46 7.98
CA PHE A 116 3.18 13.63 7.29
C PHE A 116 2.48 14.90 7.78
N ASP A 117 3.25 15.94 8.07
CA ASP A 117 2.70 17.26 8.43
C ASP A 117 2.46 18.10 7.17
N TRP A 118 1.21 18.19 6.76
CA TRP A 118 0.78 18.97 5.60
C TRP A 118 0.56 20.46 5.89
N THR A 119 0.71 20.93 7.14
CA THR A 119 0.31 22.28 7.58
C THR A 119 0.90 23.39 6.73
N ASN A 120 2.16 23.24 6.31
CA ASN A 120 2.88 24.25 5.54
C ASN A 120 3.09 23.86 4.07
N LEU A 121 2.47 22.78 3.60
CA LEU A 121 2.63 22.32 2.22
C LEU A 121 2.01 23.33 1.24
N PRO A 122 2.79 23.93 0.33
CA PRO A 122 2.24 24.80 -0.69
C PRO A 122 1.51 23.99 -1.76
N PHE A 123 0.43 24.54 -2.33
CA PHE A 123 -0.31 23.89 -3.41
C PHE A 123 0.58 23.55 -4.62
N HIS A 124 1.47 24.48 -5.02
CA HIS A 124 2.53 24.23 -6.00
C HIS A 124 3.83 23.86 -5.28
N TYR A 125 3.89 22.63 -4.76
CA TYR A 125 5.07 22.13 -4.04
C TYR A 125 6.32 21.90 -4.92
N VAL A 126 6.19 21.97 -6.25
CA VAL A 126 7.31 22.16 -7.17
C VAL A 126 7.27 23.63 -7.62
N PRO A 127 8.13 24.53 -7.07
CA PRO A 127 8.01 25.96 -7.27
C PRO A 127 8.14 26.37 -8.75
N ASN A 128 7.21 27.22 -9.20
CA ASN A 128 7.16 27.74 -10.57
C ASN A 128 6.98 26.66 -11.67
N GLU A 129 6.59 25.43 -11.28
CA GLU A 129 6.42 24.31 -12.19
C GLU A 129 5.03 23.67 -12.01
N PRO A 130 3.92 24.37 -12.34
CA PRO A 130 2.58 23.85 -12.16
C PRO A 130 2.34 22.54 -12.95
N MET A 131 2.99 22.37 -14.10
CA MET A 131 2.91 21.13 -14.86
C MET A 131 3.49 19.94 -14.07
N ALA A 132 4.65 20.09 -13.44
CA ALA A 132 5.26 19.04 -12.64
C ALA A 132 4.39 18.74 -11.41
N THR A 133 3.99 19.78 -10.67
CA THR A 133 3.10 19.65 -9.52
C THR A 133 1.83 18.87 -9.88
N HIS A 134 1.12 19.26 -10.94
CA HIS A 134 -0.15 18.62 -11.28
C HIS A 134 0.00 17.22 -11.88
N VAL A 135 1.11 16.92 -12.57
CA VAL A 135 1.40 15.53 -12.97
C VAL A 135 1.55 14.63 -11.75
N LEU A 136 2.20 15.10 -10.68
CA LEU A 136 2.33 14.37 -9.43
C LEU A 136 1.04 14.38 -8.60
N ASN A 137 0.27 15.48 -8.59
CA ASN A 137 -1.03 15.55 -7.91
C ASN A 137 -2.06 14.51 -8.41
N VAL A 138 -1.90 14.04 -9.65
CA VAL A 138 -2.79 12.97 -10.16
C VAL A 138 -2.63 11.69 -9.35
N LEU A 139 -1.45 11.37 -8.82
CA LEU A 139 -1.23 10.23 -7.91
C LEU A 139 -2.16 10.32 -6.71
N HIS A 140 -2.17 11.45 -6.00
CA HIS A 140 -2.98 11.65 -4.79
C HIS A 140 -4.48 11.52 -5.04
N MET A 141 -4.95 11.80 -6.26
CA MET A 141 -6.36 11.63 -6.61
C MET A 141 -6.71 10.22 -7.10
N LEU A 142 -5.73 9.43 -7.57
CA LEU A 142 -5.96 8.08 -8.10
C LEU A 142 -5.76 7.01 -7.04
N LEU A 143 -4.69 7.12 -6.27
CA LEU A 143 -4.17 6.06 -5.44
C LEU A 143 -5.08 5.69 -4.26
N PRO A 144 -5.73 6.60 -3.51
CA PRO A 144 -6.56 6.19 -2.40
C PRO A 144 -7.59 5.11 -2.76
N ALA A 145 -8.38 5.32 -3.79
CA ALA A 145 -9.38 4.35 -4.23
C ALA A 145 -8.77 3.14 -4.95
N GLY A 146 -7.60 3.31 -5.60
CA GLY A 146 -6.86 2.25 -6.27
C GLY A 146 -6.27 1.26 -5.28
N GLU A 147 -5.57 1.76 -4.27
CA GLU A 147 -4.91 0.97 -3.24
C GLU A 147 -5.92 0.29 -2.30
N GLU A 148 -7.02 0.98 -1.94
CA GLU A 148 -8.16 0.31 -1.29
C GLU A 148 -8.71 -0.86 -2.12
N PHE A 149 -8.76 -0.72 -3.45
CA PHE A 149 -9.15 -1.81 -4.33
C PHE A 149 -8.11 -2.94 -4.30
N PHE A 150 -6.81 -2.64 -4.28
CA PHE A 150 -5.74 -3.64 -4.14
C PHE A 150 -5.89 -4.42 -2.84
N VAL A 151 -6.02 -3.74 -1.71
CA VAL A 151 -6.26 -4.34 -0.39
C VAL A 151 -7.46 -5.29 -0.42
N ARG A 152 -8.60 -4.84 -0.98
CA ARG A 152 -9.82 -5.67 -1.06
C ARG A 152 -9.64 -6.94 -1.92
N VAL A 153 -8.94 -6.83 -3.04
CA VAL A 153 -8.69 -7.95 -3.95
C VAL A 153 -7.70 -8.93 -3.33
N PHE A 154 -6.60 -8.43 -2.77
CA PHE A 154 -5.55 -9.28 -2.21
C PHE A 154 -5.98 -10.00 -0.92
N LYS A 155 -6.81 -9.41 -0.08
CA LYS A 155 -7.46 -10.11 1.05
C LYS A 155 -8.23 -11.36 0.60
N LYS A 156 -8.77 -11.38 -0.63
CA LYS A 156 -9.47 -12.55 -1.19
C LYS A 156 -8.53 -13.57 -1.82
N THR A 157 -7.33 -13.20 -2.18
CA THR A 157 -6.33 -14.14 -2.69
C THR A 157 -5.66 -14.93 -1.58
N LEU A 158 -5.51 -14.36 -0.38
CA LEU A 158 -4.82 -14.99 0.75
C LEU A 158 -5.22 -16.45 1.00
N PRO A 159 -6.51 -16.82 1.08
CA PRO A 159 -6.91 -18.23 1.30
C PRO A 159 -6.62 -19.16 0.11
N LEU A 160 -6.26 -18.59 -1.05
CA LEU A 160 -5.95 -19.34 -2.27
C LEU A 160 -4.45 -19.57 -2.45
N ILE A 161 -3.60 -18.84 -1.71
CA ILE A 161 -2.14 -18.93 -1.80
C ILE A 161 -1.66 -20.10 -0.95
N LYS A 162 -0.94 -21.02 -1.58
CA LYS A 162 -0.39 -22.24 -0.96
C LYS A 162 1.07 -22.12 -0.56
N ASP A 163 1.78 -21.18 -1.16
CA ASP A 163 3.17 -20.86 -0.84
C ASP A 163 3.19 -19.97 0.38
N ASP A 164 3.89 -20.40 1.44
CA ASP A 164 3.90 -19.70 2.73
C ASP A 164 4.63 -18.36 2.64
N GLN A 165 5.70 -18.29 1.84
CA GLN A 165 6.44 -17.04 1.66
C GLN A 165 5.61 -16.02 0.87
N LEU A 166 5.04 -16.42 -0.25
CA LEU A 166 4.16 -15.54 -1.01
C LEU A 166 2.97 -15.06 -0.19
N ARG A 167 2.48 -15.89 0.75
CA ARG A 167 1.40 -15.48 1.67
C ARG A 167 1.86 -14.38 2.61
N LEU A 168 3.09 -14.46 3.15
CA LEU A 168 3.68 -13.41 3.98
C LEU A 168 3.91 -12.13 3.15
N ASP A 169 4.46 -12.26 1.95
CA ASP A 169 4.68 -11.13 1.04
C ASP A 169 3.34 -10.41 0.71
N VAL A 170 2.27 -11.17 0.46
CA VAL A 170 0.92 -10.61 0.23
C VAL A 170 0.34 -9.95 1.49
N GLN A 171 0.62 -10.47 2.68
CA GLN A 171 0.19 -9.81 3.92
C GLN A 171 0.91 -8.47 4.12
N GLY A 172 2.21 -8.42 3.90
CA GLY A 172 2.99 -7.18 3.93
C GLY A 172 2.50 -6.18 2.88
N PHE A 173 2.30 -6.62 1.64
CA PHE A 173 1.72 -5.82 0.55
C PHE A 173 0.38 -5.19 0.93
N ILE A 174 -0.56 -5.98 1.48
CA ILE A 174 -1.86 -5.46 1.94
C ILE A 174 -1.69 -4.35 2.99
N GLY A 175 -0.70 -4.49 3.88
CA GLY A 175 -0.41 -3.50 4.90
C GLY A 175 0.18 -2.22 4.31
N GLN A 176 1.20 -2.32 3.45
CA GLN A 176 1.82 -1.17 2.78
C GLN A 176 0.80 -0.41 1.94
N GLU A 177 -0.02 -1.09 1.12
CA GLU A 177 -1.07 -0.46 0.32
C GLU A 177 -2.12 0.30 1.16
N ALA A 178 -2.43 -0.21 2.36
CA ALA A 178 -3.34 0.49 3.26
C ALA A 178 -2.73 1.80 3.78
N MET A 179 -1.43 1.82 4.09
CA MET A 179 -0.71 3.03 4.52
C MET A 179 -0.53 4.02 3.37
N HIS A 180 -0.25 3.54 2.15
CA HIS A 180 -0.19 4.39 0.95
C HIS A 180 -1.52 5.12 0.72
N SER A 181 -2.63 4.38 0.74
CA SER A 181 -3.97 4.94 0.60
C SER A 181 -4.25 6.04 1.63
N GLN A 182 -3.86 5.83 2.88
CA GLN A 182 -4.04 6.80 3.96
C GLN A 182 -3.18 8.06 3.72
N ALA A 183 -1.90 7.91 3.38
CA ALA A 183 -0.99 9.02 3.14
C ALA A 183 -1.46 9.90 1.97
N HIS A 184 -1.86 9.27 0.85
CA HIS A 184 -2.43 10.00 -0.29
C HIS A 184 -3.77 10.67 0.02
N SER A 185 -4.62 10.06 0.85
CA SER A 185 -5.86 10.69 1.32
C SER A 185 -5.59 11.95 2.12
N GLY A 186 -4.55 11.96 2.97
CA GLY A 186 -4.14 13.15 3.71
C GLY A 186 -3.78 14.33 2.80
N VAL A 187 -3.17 14.09 1.64
CA VAL A 187 -2.92 15.15 0.63
C VAL A 187 -4.22 15.64 0.00
N VAL A 188 -5.18 14.75 -0.27
CA VAL A 188 -6.51 15.15 -0.80
C VAL A 188 -7.25 16.02 0.22
N ASP A 189 -7.23 15.66 1.50
CA ASP A 189 -7.81 16.45 2.58
C ASP A 189 -7.13 17.83 2.69
N HIS A 190 -5.82 17.89 2.46
CA HIS A 190 -5.08 19.16 2.42
C HIS A 190 -5.50 20.04 1.23
N PHE A 191 -5.79 19.47 0.04
CA PHE A 191 -6.36 20.25 -1.06
C PHE A 191 -7.69 20.89 -0.67
N ASP A 192 -8.58 20.15 0.00
CA ASP A 192 -9.86 20.67 0.48
C ASP A 192 -9.65 21.80 1.51
N ALA A 193 -8.71 21.64 2.44
CA ALA A 193 -8.33 22.67 3.41
C ALA A 193 -7.78 23.95 2.73
N GLN A 194 -7.18 23.84 1.56
CA GLN A 194 -6.74 24.97 0.72
C GLN A 194 -7.86 25.52 -0.19
N GLY A 195 -9.09 25.01 -0.08
CA GLY A 195 -10.23 25.42 -0.89
C GLY A 195 -10.24 24.84 -2.31
N VAL A 196 -9.48 23.77 -2.57
CA VAL A 196 -9.41 23.11 -3.87
C VAL A 196 -10.24 21.83 -3.84
N ASP A 197 -11.45 21.88 -4.35
CA ASP A 197 -12.37 20.73 -4.42
C ASP A 197 -12.00 19.79 -5.57
N VAL A 198 -11.50 18.60 -5.23
CA VAL A 198 -11.17 17.52 -6.17
C VAL A 198 -12.21 16.39 -6.21
N THR A 199 -13.32 16.54 -5.48
CA THR A 199 -14.38 15.52 -5.29
C THR A 199 -14.95 15.02 -6.62
N ALA A 200 -15.14 15.90 -7.61
CA ALA A 200 -15.68 15.50 -8.91
C ALA A 200 -14.80 14.49 -9.65
N PHE A 201 -13.47 14.58 -9.50
CA PHE A 201 -12.52 13.64 -10.10
C PHE A 201 -12.37 12.38 -9.25
N THR A 202 -12.17 12.51 -7.94
CA THR A 202 -11.98 11.35 -7.04
C THR A 202 -13.21 10.44 -7.00
N ASN A 203 -14.43 10.99 -7.11
CA ASN A 203 -15.67 10.19 -7.22
C ASN A 203 -15.72 9.36 -8.53
N GLN A 204 -15.18 9.87 -9.65
CA GLN A 204 -15.07 9.07 -10.88
C GLN A 204 -14.08 7.92 -10.71
N ILE A 205 -12.97 8.15 -10.01
CA ILE A 205 -11.98 7.12 -9.72
C ILE A 205 -12.56 6.06 -8.77
N ARG A 206 -13.24 6.49 -7.72
CA ARG A 206 -13.95 5.58 -6.80
C ARG A 206 -14.99 4.74 -7.54
N TRP A 207 -15.78 5.35 -8.43
CA TRP A 207 -16.72 4.62 -9.27
C TRP A 207 -16.03 3.57 -10.15
N LEU A 208 -14.87 3.90 -10.74
CA LEU A 208 -14.09 2.96 -11.54
C LEU A 208 -13.72 1.71 -10.73
N PHE A 209 -13.11 1.89 -9.54
CA PHE A 209 -12.60 0.79 -8.72
C PHE A 209 -13.69 0.04 -7.94
N GLU A 210 -14.75 0.71 -7.52
CA GLU A 210 -15.82 0.09 -6.74
C GLU A 210 -16.92 -0.53 -7.60
N LYS A 211 -17.29 0.12 -8.71
CA LYS A 211 -18.43 -0.30 -9.54
C LYS A 211 -18.00 -1.04 -10.80
N LEU A 212 -17.09 -0.46 -11.59
CA LEU A 212 -16.68 -1.07 -12.84
C LEU A 212 -15.76 -2.28 -12.61
N LEU A 213 -14.73 -2.11 -11.76
CA LEU A 213 -13.78 -3.17 -11.39
C LEU A 213 -14.22 -3.94 -10.15
N GLY A 214 -15.29 -3.53 -9.49
CA GLY A 214 -15.83 -4.15 -8.29
C GLY A 214 -16.45 -5.52 -8.53
N GLU A 215 -17.06 -6.05 -7.50
CA GLU A 215 -17.69 -7.37 -7.53
C GLU A 215 -19.15 -7.31 -7.98
N SER A 216 -19.57 -8.39 -8.58
CA SER A 216 -20.98 -8.64 -8.85
C SER A 216 -21.43 -9.92 -8.15
N PRO A 217 -22.25 -9.81 -7.10
CA PRO A 217 -22.77 -10.98 -6.37
C PRO A 217 -23.63 -11.91 -7.24
N ARG A 218 -24.12 -11.43 -8.40
CA ARG A 218 -24.90 -12.21 -9.35
C ARG A 218 -24.08 -13.17 -10.21
N ARG A 219 -22.74 -13.12 -10.13
CA ARG A 219 -21.87 -14.04 -10.88
C ARG A 219 -21.83 -15.42 -10.19
N SER A 220 -21.82 -16.49 -11.00
CA SER A 220 -21.54 -17.83 -10.47
C SER A 220 -20.13 -17.93 -9.87
N PRO A 221 -19.85 -18.86 -8.93
CA PRO A 221 -18.54 -19.01 -8.28
C PRO A 221 -17.38 -19.11 -9.27
N ARG A 222 -17.55 -19.87 -10.37
CA ARG A 222 -16.55 -19.97 -11.43
C ARG A 222 -16.27 -18.63 -12.12
N ARG A 223 -17.29 -17.81 -12.34
CA ARG A 223 -17.13 -16.48 -12.93
C ARG A 223 -16.54 -15.47 -11.95
N GLN A 224 -16.87 -15.62 -10.65
CA GLN A 224 -16.26 -14.82 -9.59
C GLN A 224 -14.76 -15.09 -9.50
N TYR A 225 -14.34 -16.36 -9.50
CA TYR A 225 -12.92 -16.73 -9.51
C TYR A 225 -12.20 -16.21 -10.76
N SER A 226 -12.80 -16.39 -11.95
CA SER A 226 -12.22 -15.84 -13.18
C SER A 226 -12.08 -14.31 -13.14
N TRP A 227 -13.05 -13.62 -12.52
CA TRP A 227 -12.98 -12.17 -12.33
C TRP A 227 -11.90 -11.76 -11.33
N LEU A 228 -11.73 -12.50 -10.24
CA LEU A 228 -10.62 -12.29 -9.29
C LEU A 228 -9.27 -12.38 -10.02
N LEU A 229 -9.09 -13.35 -10.92
CA LEU A 229 -7.88 -13.45 -11.72
C LEU A 229 -7.69 -12.25 -12.67
N GLU A 230 -8.77 -11.66 -13.22
CA GLU A 230 -8.67 -10.41 -13.99
C GLU A 230 -8.24 -9.25 -13.09
N GLN A 231 -8.88 -9.10 -11.92
CA GLN A 231 -8.55 -8.03 -10.96
C GLN A 231 -7.08 -8.11 -10.53
N VAL A 232 -6.58 -9.28 -10.13
CA VAL A 232 -5.16 -9.49 -9.79
C VAL A 232 -4.24 -9.15 -10.96
N SER A 233 -4.64 -9.50 -12.19
CA SER A 233 -3.84 -9.19 -13.38
C SER A 233 -3.83 -7.69 -13.70
N PHE A 234 -4.93 -6.98 -13.47
CA PHE A 234 -4.97 -5.51 -13.58
C PHE A 234 -4.08 -4.86 -12.54
N ILE A 235 -4.13 -5.33 -11.28
CA ILE A 235 -3.27 -4.83 -10.22
C ILE A 235 -1.80 -5.07 -10.57
N ALA A 236 -1.41 -6.28 -10.97
CA ALA A 236 -0.04 -6.56 -11.40
C ALA A 236 0.45 -5.67 -12.57
N ALA A 237 -0.47 -5.25 -13.45
CA ALA A 237 -0.14 -4.31 -14.51
C ALA A 237 -0.03 -2.86 -14.02
N ILE A 238 -0.81 -2.45 -13.02
CA ILE A 238 -0.70 -1.13 -12.37
C ILE A 238 0.59 -1.07 -11.56
N GLU A 239 0.86 -2.08 -10.73
CA GLU A 239 2.09 -2.23 -9.93
C GLU A 239 3.37 -2.12 -10.76
N HIS A 240 3.32 -2.57 -12.01
CA HIS A 240 4.44 -2.37 -12.92
C HIS A 240 4.70 -0.89 -13.25
N TYR A 241 3.65 -0.04 -13.27
CA TYR A 241 3.80 1.41 -13.45
C TYR A 241 4.24 2.09 -12.17
N THR A 242 3.65 1.74 -11.03
CA THR A 242 3.97 2.38 -9.75
C THR A 242 5.41 2.10 -9.35
N ALA A 243 5.91 0.86 -9.52
CA ALA A 243 7.32 0.52 -9.31
C ALA A 243 8.28 1.34 -10.20
N VAL A 244 7.92 1.61 -11.45
CA VAL A 244 8.74 2.44 -12.36
C VAL A 244 8.68 3.90 -11.99
N MET A 245 7.54 4.38 -11.52
CA MET A 245 7.41 5.72 -10.97
C MET A 245 8.22 5.85 -9.67
N GLY A 246 8.18 4.83 -8.80
CA GLY A 246 8.97 4.72 -7.59
C GLY A 246 10.47 4.78 -7.88
N GLU A 247 10.95 3.97 -8.81
CA GLU A 247 12.35 4.03 -9.25
C GLU A 247 12.71 5.42 -9.82
N TRP A 248 11.78 6.06 -10.54
CA TRP A 248 12.02 7.39 -11.11
C TRP A 248 12.14 8.45 -10.01
N ILE A 249 11.22 8.49 -9.02
CA ILE A 249 11.22 9.53 -7.97
C ILE A 249 12.44 9.41 -7.05
N LEU A 250 12.87 8.18 -6.74
CA LEU A 250 14.09 7.91 -5.98
C LEU A 250 15.34 8.44 -6.68
N ASN A 251 15.35 8.46 -8.00
CA ASN A 251 16.48 8.90 -8.83
C ASN A 251 16.25 10.28 -9.49
N SER A 252 15.49 11.17 -8.83
CA SER A 252 15.14 12.50 -9.36
C SER A 252 15.66 13.66 -8.49
N PRO A 253 16.99 13.85 -8.38
CA PRO A 253 17.57 14.95 -7.60
C PRO A 253 17.25 16.35 -8.18
N GLN A 254 16.72 16.42 -9.39
CA GLN A 254 16.28 17.65 -10.03
C GLN A 254 15.11 18.30 -9.30
N LEU A 255 14.29 17.52 -8.61
CA LEU A 255 13.20 18.04 -7.78
C LEU A 255 13.75 18.78 -6.56
N ASP A 256 14.79 18.24 -5.91
CA ASP A 256 15.49 18.95 -4.82
C ASP A 256 16.16 20.23 -5.35
N ALA A 257 16.82 20.16 -6.51
CA ALA A 257 17.52 21.29 -7.10
C ALA A 257 16.61 22.48 -7.47
N VAL A 258 15.32 22.23 -7.76
CA VAL A 258 14.33 23.29 -7.98
C VAL A 258 13.61 23.73 -6.70
N GLY A 259 13.96 23.16 -5.55
CA GLY A 259 13.40 23.50 -4.26
C GLY A 259 11.97 22.96 -4.06
N ALA A 260 11.67 21.78 -4.58
CA ALA A 260 10.39 21.11 -4.26
C ALA A 260 10.28 20.88 -2.76
N ASP A 261 9.04 20.92 -2.26
CA ASP A 261 8.76 20.80 -0.82
C ASP A 261 9.33 19.50 -0.24
N PRO A 262 10.08 19.54 0.86
CA PRO A 262 10.78 18.37 1.39
C PRO A 262 9.81 17.33 2.00
N VAL A 263 8.67 17.75 2.58
CA VAL A 263 7.68 16.81 3.14
C VAL A 263 7.00 16.04 2.02
N MET A 264 6.62 16.74 0.93
CA MET A 264 6.07 16.08 -0.24
C MET A 264 7.08 15.18 -0.94
N LEU A 265 8.36 15.57 -1.01
CA LEU A 265 9.40 14.71 -1.59
C LEU A 265 9.65 13.47 -0.74
N ASP A 266 9.63 13.59 0.60
CA ASP A 266 9.76 12.43 1.48
C ASP A 266 8.59 11.46 1.29
N MET A 267 7.36 11.96 1.26
CA MET A 267 6.16 11.16 1.01
C MET A 267 6.24 10.42 -0.34
N LEU A 268 6.55 11.11 -1.42
CA LEU A 268 6.63 10.52 -2.75
C LEU A 268 7.77 9.50 -2.86
N ARG A 269 8.90 9.72 -2.19
CA ARG A 269 10.05 8.81 -2.20
C ARG A 269 9.86 7.63 -1.27
N TRP A 270 9.26 7.83 -0.08
CA TRP A 270 8.88 6.74 0.81
C TRP A 270 7.92 5.78 0.10
N HIS A 271 6.82 6.31 -0.44
CA HIS A 271 5.88 5.52 -1.22
C HIS A 271 6.57 4.83 -2.40
N GLY A 272 7.35 5.58 -3.21
CA GLY A 272 8.08 5.02 -4.34
C GLY A 272 9.09 3.94 -3.96
N ALA A 273 9.66 3.99 -2.75
CA ALA A 273 10.57 2.97 -2.26
C ALA A 273 9.80 1.69 -1.89
N GLU A 274 8.66 1.79 -1.22
CA GLU A 274 7.81 0.63 -0.93
C GLU A 274 7.23 0.00 -2.21
N GLU A 275 6.89 0.79 -3.24
CA GLU A 275 6.52 0.30 -4.56
C GLU A 275 7.64 -0.54 -5.23
N VAL A 276 8.88 -0.17 -5.02
CA VAL A 276 10.03 -0.95 -5.51
C VAL A 276 10.26 -2.20 -4.66
N GLU A 277 10.02 -2.15 -3.35
CA GLU A 277 10.10 -3.32 -2.46
C GLU A 277 9.11 -4.40 -2.90
N HIS A 278 7.84 -4.06 -3.08
CA HIS A 278 6.77 -5.02 -3.35
C HIS A 278 6.43 -5.26 -4.83
N LYS A 279 7.16 -4.67 -5.78
CA LYS A 279 6.89 -4.72 -7.23
C LYS A 279 6.61 -6.10 -7.84
N ALA A 280 7.04 -7.18 -7.20
CA ALA A 280 6.84 -8.53 -7.70
C ALA A 280 5.60 -9.22 -7.11
N VAL A 281 5.09 -8.78 -5.96
CA VAL A 281 4.06 -9.50 -5.19
C VAL A 281 2.77 -9.74 -6.00
N ALA A 282 2.25 -8.70 -6.64
CA ALA A 282 1.05 -8.82 -7.45
C ALA A 282 1.26 -9.72 -8.67
N PHE A 283 2.42 -9.64 -9.30
CA PHE A 283 2.80 -10.47 -10.44
C PHE A 283 2.96 -11.93 -10.03
N ASP A 284 3.63 -12.22 -8.91
CA ASP A 284 3.83 -13.56 -8.40
C ASP A 284 2.52 -14.20 -7.95
N THR A 285 1.65 -13.44 -7.32
CA THR A 285 0.28 -13.88 -7.01
C THR A 285 -0.49 -14.23 -8.28
N MET A 286 -0.42 -13.40 -9.32
CA MET A 286 -1.02 -13.67 -10.63
C MET A 286 -0.50 -14.99 -11.24
N LYS A 287 0.82 -15.25 -11.14
CA LYS A 287 1.44 -16.49 -11.63
C LYS A 287 1.07 -17.68 -10.77
N HIS A 288 1.10 -17.56 -9.45
CA HIS A 288 0.71 -18.60 -8.50
C HIS A 288 -0.72 -19.09 -8.73
N LEU A 289 -1.65 -18.16 -8.95
CA LEU A 289 -3.05 -18.44 -9.27
C LEU A 289 -3.29 -18.91 -10.71
N ARG A 290 -2.23 -19.05 -11.50
CA ARG A 290 -2.25 -19.54 -12.90
C ARG A 290 -3.13 -18.70 -13.83
N ALA A 291 -3.06 -17.38 -13.72
CA ALA A 291 -3.84 -16.46 -14.57
C ALA A 291 -3.49 -16.57 -16.07
N GLY A 292 -2.29 -17.03 -16.41
CA GLY A 292 -1.86 -17.27 -17.78
C GLY A 292 -1.31 -16.03 -18.49
N TYR A 293 -0.43 -16.25 -19.46
CA TYR A 293 0.28 -15.18 -20.20
C TYR A 293 -0.68 -14.24 -20.95
N TRP A 294 -1.69 -14.78 -21.62
CA TRP A 294 -2.63 -13.95 -22.37
C TRP A 294 -3.48 -13.01 -21.50
N ARG A 295 -3.72 -13.41 -20.26
CA ARG A 295 -4.40 -12.52 -19.29
C ARG A 295 -3.47 -11.40 -18.85
N GLN A 296 -2.19 -11.68 -18.60
CA GLN A 296 -1.15 -10.69 -18.36
C GLN A 296 -1.09 -9.66 -19.49
N VAL A 297 -0.99 -10.11 -20.74
CA VAL A 297 -0.95 -9.25 -21.94
C VAL A 297 -2.21 -8.38 -22.04
N ARG A 298 -3.39 -8.99 -21.90
CA ARG A 298 -4.67 -8.27 -21.97
C ARG A 298 -4.80 -7.24 -20.85
N ALA A 299 -4.39 -7.57 -19.64
CA ALA A 299 -4.40 -6.63 -18.51
C ALA A 299 -3.57 -5.39 -18.86
N GLN A 300 -2.34 -5.56 -19.31
CA GLN A 300 -1.47 -4.45 -19.70
C GLN A 300 -2.03 -3.62 -20.87
N LEU A 301 -2.61 -4.28 -21.88
CA LEU A 301 -3.27 -3.61 -23.00
C LEU A 301 -4.49 -2.78 -22.57
N THR A 302 -5.15 -3.17 -21.47
CA THR A 302 -6.29 -2.45 -20.91
C THR A 302 -5.81 -1.33 -19.98
N VAL A 303 -4.88 -1.61 -19.08
CA VAL A 303 -4.39 -0.68 -18.05
C VAL A 303 -3.65 0.50 -18.68
N THR A 304 -2.78 0.26 -19.67
CA THR A 304 -1.97 1.31 -20.31
C THR A 304 -2.79 2.50 -20.82
N PRO A 305 -3.78 2.31 -21.72
CA PRO A 305 -4.55 3.44 -22.24
C PRO A 305 -5.46 4.06 -21.17
N VAL A 306 -5.98 3.27 -20.22
CA VAL A 306 -6.81 3.80 -19.13
C VAL A 306 -5.97 4.70 -18.23
N MET A 307 -4.79 4.27 -17.79
CA MET A 307 -3.88 5.08 -16.97
C MET A 307 -3.49 6.37 -17.70
N LEU A 308 -3.09 6.30 -18.97
CA LEU A 308 -2.76 7.48 -19.76
C LEU A 308 -3.94 8.47 -19.84
N LEU A 309 -5.16 7.96 -20.08
CA LEU A 309 -6.37 8.79 -20.13
C LEU A 309 -6.65 9.44 -18.77
N LEU A 310 -6.54 8.69 -17.68
CA LEU A 310 -6.76 9.20 -16.33
C LEU A 310 -5.73 10.29 -15.99
N TRP A 311 -4.45 10.10 -16.36
CA TRP A 311 -3.42 11.13 -16.15
C TRP A 311 -3.70 12.42 -16.92
N ILE A 312 -4.00 12.32 -18.22
CA ILE A 312 -4.33 13.49 -19.05
C ILE A 312 -5.56 14.22 -18.49
N ARG A 313 -6.59 13.48 -18.10
CA ARG A 313 -7.81 14.06 -17.51
C ARG A 313 -7.55 14.68 -16.15
N GLY A 314 -6.77 13.99 -15.29
CA GLY A 314 -6.40 14.47 -13.96
C GLY A 314 -5.60 15.78 -14.03
N VAL A 315 -4.57 15.84 -14.87
CA VAL A 315 -3.80 17.09 -15.09
C VAL A 315 -4.70 18.21 -15.59
N ARG A 316 -5.58 17.93 -16.56
CA ARG A 316 -6.55 18.94 -17.06
C ARG A 316 -7.52 19.41 -15.98
N PHE A 317 -7.98 18.49 -15.15
CA PHE A 317 -8.85 18.78 -14.03
C PHE A 317 -8.14 19.66 -13.01
N MET A 318 -6.91 19.31 -12.57
CA MET A 318 -6.13 20.13 -11.65
C MET A 318 -5.91 21.55 -12.17
N TYR A 319 -5.57 21.71 -13.46
CA TYR A 319 -5.47 23.04 -14.07
C TYR A 319 -6.78 23.82 -14.06
N SER A 320 -7.94 23.15 -14.03
CA SER A 320 -9.25 23.82 -14.03
C SER A 320 -9.70 24.29 -12.66
N VAL A 321 -9.17 23.65 -11.60
CA VAL A 321 -9.51 23.96 -10.19
C VAL A 321 -8.41 24.71 -9.46
N ASP A 322 -7.25 24.94 -10.10
CA ASP A 322 -6.10 25.63 -9.52
C ASP A 322 -6.37 27.11 -9.35
N PRO A 323 -6.45 27.62 -8.10
CA PRO A 323 -6.73 29.03 -7.84
C PRO A 323 -5.53 29.96 -8.09
N TYR A 324 -4.32 29.41 -8.23
CA TYR A 324 -3.07 30.16 -8.41
C TYR A 324 -2.71 30.36 -9.88
N LEU A 325 -3.42 29.72 -10.82
CA LEU A 325 -3.25 29.93 -12.25
C LEU A 325 -4.26 30.97 -12.78
N PRO A 326 -3.87 31.75 -13.80
CA PRO A 326 -4.83 32.64 -14.47
C PRO A 326 -6.08 31.86 -14.97
N PRO A 327 -7.29 32.40 -14.82
CA PRO A 327 -8.50 31.76 -15.27
C PRO A 327 -8.42 31.28 -16.73
N GLY A 328 -8.84 30.03 -16.99
CA GLY A 328 -8.82 29.45 -18.32
C GLY A 328 -7.44 28.94 -18.79
N THR A 329 -6.42 28.94 -17.94
CA THR A 329 -5.12 28.31 -18.23
C THR A 329 -5.32 26.81 -18.51
N LYS A 330 -4.70 26.31 -19.57
CA LYS A 330 -4.79 24.90 -19.96
C LYS A 330 -3.40 24.28 -20.03
N PRO A 331 -3.24 23.01 -19.60
CA PRO A 331 -1.97 22.30 -19.73
C PRO A 331 -1.61 22.12 -21.21
N ARG A 332 -0.34 22.27 -21.55
CA ARG A 332 0.17 22.11 -22.92
C ARG A 332 1.22 21.00 -22.95
N TRP A 333 1.22 20.22 -23.98
CA TRP A 333 2.21 19.16 -24.18
C TRP A 333 3.64 19.66 -24.18
N ARG A 334 3.88 20.85 -24.72
CA ARG A 334 5.24 21.46 -24.69
C ARG A 334 5.74 21.69 -23.25
N ASP A 335 4.83 22.02 -22.32
CA ASP A 335 5.20 22.27 -20.91
C ASP A 335 5.53 20.95 -20.22
N TYR A 336 4.78 19.88 -20.50
CA TYR A 336 5.13 18.51 -20.09
C TYR A 336 6.50 18.08 -20.63
N PHE A 337 6.76 18.23 -21.94
CA PHE A 337 8.04 17.83 -22.52
C PHE A 337 9.21 18.70 -22.01
N LYS A 338 8.97 19.96 -21.66
CA LYS A 338 9.96 20.82 -21.01
C LYS A 338 10.27 20.31 -19.61
N ALA A 339 9.27 20.01 -18.79
CA ALA A 339 9.43 19.44 -17.44
C ALA A 339 10.12 18.06 -17.49
N ALA A 340 9.74 17.19 -18.43
CA ALA A 340 10.36 15.88 -18.61
C ALA A 340 11.85 15.95 -19.01
N ARG A 341 12.22 16.89 -19.90
CA ARG A 341 13.64 17.12 -20.25
C ARG A 341 14.48 17.64 -19.08
N ARG A 342 13.85 18.34 -18.14
CA ARG A 342 14.49 18.83 -16.90
C ARG A 342 14.47 17.77 -15.78
N GLY A 343 13.88 16.58 -16.01
CA GLY A 343 13.80 15.53 -15.02
C GLY A 343 12.73 15.73 -13.92
N LEU A 344 11.84 16.73 -14.08
CA LEU A 344 10.81 17.07 -13.08
C LEU A 344 9.56 16.21 -13.17
N VAL A 345 9.41 15.47 -14.26
CA VAL A 345 8.38 14.45 -14.47
C VAL A 345 8.97 13.29 -15.28
N PRO A 346 8.44 12.06 -15.17
CA PRO A 346 8.95 10.94 -15.95
C PRO A 346 8.78 11.18 -17.44
N GLY A 347 9.81 10.84 -18.21
CA GLY A 347 9.79 10.99 -19.67
C GLY A 347 9.02 9.87 -20.35
N LEU A 348 8.20 10.21 -21.34
CA LEU A 348 7.40 9.25 -22.12
C LEU A 348 8.21 8.08 -22.72
N PRO A 349 9.44 8.27 -23.26
CA PRO A 349 10.24 7.15 -23.77
C PRO A 349 10.58 6.11 -22.70
N ARG A 350 10.83 6.55 -21.45
CA ARG A 350 11.06 5.63 -20.31
C ARG A 350 9.82 4.80 -20.04
N LEU A 351 8.66 5.44 -19.93
CA LEU A 351 7.38 4.77 -19.69
C LEU A 351 7.05 3.77 -20.78
N LEU A 352 7.21 4.13 -22.07
CA LEU A 352 6.95 3.22 -23.19
C LEU A 352 7.90 2.01 -23.21
N ARG A 353 9.18 2.19 -22.87
CA ARG A 353 10.13 1.08 -22.78
C ARG A 353 9.72 0.07 -21.73
N VAL A 354 9.30 0.55 -20.58
CA VAL A 354 8.85 -0.28 -19.46
C VAL A 354 7.61 -1.08 -19.84
N VAL A 355 6.61 -0.43 -20.43
CA VAL A 355 5.42 -1.11 -20.97
C VAL A 355 5.81 -2.24 -21.90
N GLY A 356 6.78 -2.00 -22.78
CA GLY A 356 7.29 -3.00 -23.73
C GLY A 356 7.88 -4.24 -23.05
N HIS A 357 8.51 -4.09 -21.89
CA HIS A 357 9.08 -5.21 -21.16
C HIS A 357 8.02 -6.15 -20.59
N TYR A 358 6.90 -5.64 -20.14
CA TYR A 358 5.81 -6.45 -19.56
C TYR A 358 5.20 -7.46 -20.55
N TYR A 359 5.32 -7.20 -21.85
CA TYR A 359 4.84 -8.11 -22.89
C TYR A 359 5.82 -9.24 -23.25
N LYS A 360 7.04 -9.23 -22.74
CA LYS A 360 8.01 -10.29 -23.04
C LYS A 360 7.59 -11.60 -22.37
N PRO A 361 7.56 -12.73 -23.10
CA PRO A 361 7.50 -14.06 -22.46
C PRO A 361 8.67 -14.21 -21.48
N GLY A 362 8.40 -14.68 -20.28
CA GLY A 362 9.44 -14.82 -19.23
C GLY A 362 9.82 -13.52 -18.54
N PHE A 363 9.12 -12.41 -18.78
CA PHE A 363 9.26 -11.19 -17.97
C PHE A 363 8.92 -11.46 -16.52
N HIS A 364 9.73 -10.88 -15.62
CA HIS A 364 9.45 -10.82 -14.18
C HIS A 364 9.87 -9.44 -13.64
N PRO A 365 9.08 -8.82 -12.73
CA PRO A 365 9.38 -7.48 -12.20
C PRO A 365 10.73 -7.38 -11.47
N SER A 366 11.24 -8.47 -10.88
CA SER A 366 12.57 -8.48 -10.25
C SER A 366 13.72 -8.18 -11.23
N GLN A 367 13.49 -8.31 -12.55
CA GLN A 367 14.45 -7.92 -13.59
C GLN A 367 14.62 -6.40 -13.70
N LEU A 368 13.70 -5.63 -13.11
CA LEU A 368 13.82 -4.19 -12.96
C LEU A 368 14.68 -3.91 -11.71
N GLY A 369 15.63 -2.99 -11.84
CA GLY A 369 16.51 -2.59 -10.74
C GLY A 369 15.78 -1.81 -9.64
N GLY A 370 16.57 -1.11 -8.82
CA GLY A 370 16.07 -0.09 -7.88
C GLY A 370 15.97 -0.54 -6.42
N LEU A 371 16.02 -1.82 -6.10
CA LEU A 371 15.84 -2.30 -4.72
C LEU A 371 16.87 -1.70 -3.74
N GLY A 372 18.15 -1.60 -4.14
CA GLY A 372 19.17 -0.97 -3.30
C GLY A 372 18.83 0.50 -2.99
N ALA A 373 18.43 1.27 -4.00
CA ALA A 373 18.03 2.67 -3.80
C ALA A 373 16.77 2.81 -2.92
N ALA A 374 15.84 1.86 -2.99
CA ALA A 374 14.66 1.83 -2.13
C ALA A 374 15.04 1.59 -0.66
N VAL A 375 15.82 0.56 -0.39
CA VAL A 375 16.33 0.22 0.95
C VAL A 375 17.15 1.39 1.53
N ASP A 376 18.07 1.96 0.73
CA ASP A 376 18.88 3.10 1.14
C ASP A 376 18.01 4.32 1.52
N TYR A 377 16.95 4.58 0.75
CA TYR A 377 16.06 5.70 1.03
C TYR A 377 15.22 5.46 2.30
N LEU A 378 14.61 4.29 2.46
CA LEU A 378 13.81 3.95 3.63
C LEU A 378 14.62 4.04 4.94
N ALA A 379 15.91 3.74 4.88
CA ALA A 379 16.80 3.89 6.03
C ALA A 379 17.04 5.36 6.44
N VAL A 380 16.80 6.33 5.57
CA VAL A 380 17.03 7.76 5.81
C VAL A 380 15.76 8.62 5.75
N SER A 381 14.65 8.10 5.25
CA SER A 381 13.36 8.81 5.19
C SER A 381 12.93 9.29 6.56
N PRO A 382 12.67 10.59 6.76
CA PRO A 382 12.17 11.13 8.01
C PRO A 382 10.90 10.44 8.50
N ALA A 383 9.92 10.23 7.64
CA ALA A 383 8.64 9.59 7.99
C ALA A 383 8.82 8.10 8.32
N ALA A 384 9.59 7.34 7.52
CA ALA A 384 9.84 5.93 7.78
C ALA A 384 10.61 5.70 9.10
N ARG A 385 11.50 6.61 9.47
CA ARG A 385 12.24 6.53 10.75
C ARG A 385 11.40 6.94 11.96
N ALA A 386 10.35 7.70 11.77
CA ALA A 386 9.45 8.12 12.85
C ALA A 386 8.35 7.08 13.13
N SER A 387 8.15 6.10 12.25
CA SER A 387 7.10 5.09 12.32
C SER A 387 7.36 3.94 13.33
N HIS A 388 8.24 4.12 14.33
CA HIS A 388 8.60 3.08 15.31
C HIS A 388 7.99 3.31 16.67
#